data_39ec155599507fc1bcf78dca2a3bec3b
#
_entry.id   39ec155599507fc1bcf78dca2a3bec3b
#
_cell.length_a   1.000
_cell.length_b   1.000
_cell.length_c   1.000
_cell.angle_alpha   90.00
_cell.angle_beta   90.00
_cell.angle_gamma   90.00
#
_symmetry.space_group_name_H-M   'P 1'
#
loop_
_entity.id
_entity.type
_entity.pdbx_description
1 polymer ?
#
loop_
_entity_poly.entity_id
_entity_poly.type
_entity_poly.pdbx_seq_one_letter_code
_entity_poly.pdbx_strand_id
1 'polypeptide(L)'
;MHMIDDNGVYLMTEPVKLYVFKREERVKLSFRVTDYCAIHRHMSIYNFQYICENWLKGVEGLETEEGKWYWYYSPCGPRPEQEPCEFVGINFGEWSFRINVQQMMALVDTFQFQMNNKMHWDD
;
A
#
# COMPACT_ATOMS: atom_id res chain seq x y z
N MET A 1 9.13 -15.89 -0.54
CA MET A 1 9.97 -15.32 0.53
C MET A 1 10.12 -13.83 0.30
N HIS A 2 9.84 -13.05 1.31
CA HIS A 2 9.95 -11.61 1.21
C HIS A 2 11.34 -11.16 1.59
N MET A 3 11.82 -10.14 0.91
CA MET A 3 13.12 -9.60 1.18
C MET A 3 12.99 -8.29 1.94
N ILE A 4 13.90 -8.10 2.88
CA ILE A 4 14.05 -6.83 3.56
C ILE A 4 15.33 -6.23 2.99
N ASP A 5 15.26 -4.97 2.55
CA ASP A 5 16.44 -4.29 2.04
C ASP A 5 17.33 -3.82 3.21
N ASP A 6 18.48 -3.20 2.87
CA ASP A 6 19.45 -2.76 3.85
C ASP A 6 18.92 -1.68 4.81
N ASN A 7 17.82 -1.04 4.43
CA ASN A 7 17.18 0.01 5.23
C ASN A 7 16.00 -0.51 6.05
N GLY A 8 15.74 -1.82 6.03
CA GLY A 8 14.64 -2.42 6.76
C GLY A 8 13.28 -2.31 6.07
N VAL A 9 13.28 -2.09 4.78
CA VAL A 9 12.05 -1.98 4.00
C VAL A 9 11.64 -3.35 3.46
N TYR A 10 10.40 -3.74 3.70
CA TYR A 10 9.85 -4.99 3.18
C TYR A 10 9.43 -4.81 1.71
N LEU A 11 10.06 -5.58 0.83
CA LEU A 11 9.73 -5.58 -0.59
C LEU A 11 8.58 -6.54 -0.83
N MET A 12 7.42 -6.01 -1.15
CA MET A 12 6.22 -6.82 -1.31
C MET A 12 6.20 -7.49 -2.67
N THR A 13 6.20 -8.81 -2.69
CA THR A 13 6.13 -9.62 -3.91
C THR A 13 4.71 -10.07 -4.23
N GLU A 14 3.83 -10.05 -3.23
CA GLU A 14 2.41 -10.38 -3.37
C GLU A 14 1.57 -9.11 -3.21
N PRO A 15 0.39 -9.06 -3.84
CA PRO A 15 -0.50 -7.92 -3.64
C PRO A 15 -0.88 -7.74 -2.17
N VAL A 16 -0.89 -6.49 -1.73
CA VAL A 16 -1.39 -6.14 -0.40
C VAL A 16 -2.91 -6.35 -0.40
N LYS A 17 -3.40 -7.03 0.61
CA LYS A 17 -4.84 -7.27 0.74
C LYS A 17 -5.49 -6.09 1.45
N LEU A 18 -6.65 -5.68 0.94
CA LEU A 18 -7.40 -4.57 1.48
C LEU A 18 -8.82 -5.03 1.82
N TYR A 19 -9.26 -4.66 3.02
CA TYR A 19 -10.63 -4.90 3.46
C TYR A 19 -11.24 -3.59 3.96
N VAL A 20 -12.45 -3.28 3.49
CA VAL A 20 -13.16 -2.06 3.85
C VAL A 20 -14.26 -2.40 4.85
N PHE A 21 -14.25 -1.74 6.01
CA PHE A 21 -15.25 -1.88 7.06
C PHE A 21 -16.02 -0.57 7.17
N LYS A 22 -17.09 -0.45 6.38
CA LYS A 22 -17.81 0.81 6.24
C LYS A 22 -18.42 1.31 7.53
N ARG A 23 -19.00 0.40 8.32
CA ARG A 23 -19.62 0.77 9.61
C ARG A 23 -18.61 1.33 10.59
N GLU A 24 -17.40 0.82 10.56
CA GLU A 24 -16.33 1.25 11.45
C GLU A 24 -15.51 2.39 10.84
N GLU A 25 -15.84 2.79 9.62
CA GLU A 25 -15.17 3.86 8.88
C GLU A 25 -13.66 3.64 8.79
N ARG A 26 -13.26 2.38 8.61
CA ARG A 26 -11.84 2.02 8.53
C ARG A 26 -11.57 1.02 7.41
N VAL A 27 -10.30 0.96 7.02
CA VAL A 27 -9.79 -0.08 6.12
C VAL A 27 -8.74 -0.88 6.87
N LYS A 28 -8.56 -2.12 6.46
CA LYS A 28 -7.47 -2.97 6.95
C LYS A 28 -6.59 -3.36 5.77
N LEU A 29 -5.30 -3.12 5.93
CA LEU A 29 -4.28 -3.51 4.97
C LEU A 29 -3.50 -4.67 5.54
N SER A 30 -3.32 -5.73 4.76
CA SER A 30 -2.57 -6.91 5.18
C SER A 30 -1.34 -7.07 4.28
N PHE A 31 -0.17 -6.96 4.90
CA PHE A 31 1.13 -7.10 4.24
C PHE A 31 1.72 -8.44 4.64
N ARG A 32 1.82 -9.36 3.69
CA ARG A 32 2.41 -10.67 3.98
C ARG A 32 3.93 -10.57 3.92
N VAL A 33 4.56 -10.71 5.08
CA VAL A 33 6.01 -10.55 5.21
C VAL A 33 6.75 -11.89 5.19
N THR A 34 6.07 -12.99 5.53
CA THR A 34 6.57 -14.35 5.35
C THR A 34 5.41 -15.25 4.95
N ASP A 35 5.71 -16.53 4.65
CA ASP A 35 4.66 -17.50 4.32
C ASP A 35 3.69 -17.74 5.47
N TYR A 36 4.11 -17.43 6.68
CA TYR A 36 3.34 -17.71 7.90
C TYR A 36 2.93 -16.46 8.67
N CYS A 37 3.34 -15.30 8.22
CA CYS A 37 3.12 -14.06 8.97
C CYS A 37 2.69 -12.92 8.06
N ALA A 38 1.65 -12.22 8.48
CA ALA A 38 1.22 -11.00 7.84
C ALA A 38 1.11 -9.88 8.87
N ILE A 39 1.45 -8.67 8.45
CA ILE A 39 1.30 -7.48 9.29
C ILE A 39 0.02 -6.80 8.85
N HIS A 40 -0.86 -6.55 9.82
CA HIS A 40 -2.13 -5.87 9.58
C HIS A 40 -2.04 -4.45 10.07
N ARG A 41 -2.52 -3.51 9.26
CA ARG A 41 -2.59 -2.11 9.64
C ARG A 41 -3.96 -1.58 9.32
N HIS A 42 -4.50 -0.82 10.26
CA HIS A 42 -5.80 -0.17 10.11
C HIS A 42 -5.61 1.32 9.90
N MET A 43 -6.45 1.89 9.07
CA MET A 43 -6.45 3.33 8.92
C MET A 43 -7.88 3.80 8.60
N SER A 44 -8.10 5.09 8.80
CA SER A 44 -9.38 5.71 8.50
C SER A 44 -9.73 5.54 7.03
N ILE A 45 -11.00 5.21 6.75
CA ILE A 45 -11.49 5.11 5.38
C ILE A 45 -11.31 6.44 4.63
N TYR A 46 -11.45 7.56 5.35
CA TYR A 46 -11.30 8.90 4.76
C TYR A 46 -9.84 9.20 4.42
N ASN A 47 -8.92 8.78 5.28
CA ASN A 47 -7.51 8.94 5.01
C ASN A 47 -7.05 8.07 3.84
N PHE A 48 -7.56 6.85 3.75
CA PHE A 48 -7.21 5.99 2.62
C PHE A 48 -7.81 6.53 1.31
N GLN A 49 -9.03 7.06 1.35
CA GLN A 49 -9.65 7.71 0.20
C GLN A 49 -8.82 8.91 -0.25
N TYR A 50 -8.34 9.72 0.69
CA TYR A 50 -7.45 10.84 0.41
C TYR A 50 -6.18 10.38 -0.31
N ILE A 51 -5.58 9.29 0.14
CA ILE A 51 -4.39 8.72 -0.50
C ILE A 51 -4.70 8.29 -1.93
N CYS A 52 -5.79 7.55 -2.13
CA CYS A 52 -6.16 7.06 -3.46
C CYS A 52 -6.43 8.21 -4.44
N GLU A 53 -7.20 9.20 -4.02
CA GLU A 53 -7.56 10.33 -4.87
C GLU A 53 -6.34 11.16 -5.26
N ASN A 54 -5.46 11.41 -4.30
CA ASN A 54 -4.28 12.22 -4.57
C ASN A 54 -3.22 11.45 -5.34
N TRP A 55 -3.13 10.13 -5.12
CA TRP A 55 -2.26 9.32 -5.95
C TRP A 55 -2.67 9.38 -7.42
N LEU A 56 -3.96 9.28 -7.70
CA LEU A 56 -4.49 9.38 -9.07
C LEU A 56 -4.20 10.75 -9.71
N LYS A 57 -4.05 11.79 -8.89
CA LYS A 57 -3.68 13.14 -9.36
C LYS A 57 -2.18 13.35 -9.51
N GLY A 58 -1.36 12.36 -9.14
CA GLY A 58 0.08 12.44 -9.28
C GLY A 58 0.81 13.13 -8.13
N VAL A 59 0.19 13.26 -6.96
CA VAL A 59 0.84 13.85 -5.79
C VAL A 59 1.89 12.88 -5.23
N GLU A 60 3.13 13.32 -5.11
CA GLU A 60 4.27 12.44 -4.82
C GLU A 60 4.39 12.00 -3.38
N GLY A 61 3.88 12.74 -2.44
CA GLY A 61 3.99 12.40 -1.02
C GLY A 61 2.72 12.74 -0.29
N LEU A 62 2.21 11.77 0.47
CA LEU A 62 0.96 11.90 1.20
C LEU A 62 1.19 11.43 2.62
N GLU A 63 0.82 12.26 3.58
CA GLU A 63 0.99 11.95 4.99
C GLU A 63 -0.37 12.00 5.69
N THR A 64 -0.65 11.00 6.50
CA THR A 64 -1.83 10.93 7.35
C THR A 64 -1.39 10.62 8.78
N GLU A 65 -2.34 10.64 9.71
CA GLU A 65 -2.07 10.29 11.10
C GLU A 65 -1.53 8.86 11.25
N GLU A 66 -1.96 7.97 10.37
CA GLU A 66 -1.58 6.56 10.45
C GLU A 66 -0.26 6.26 9.77
N GLY A 67 0.12 7.04 8.77
CA GLY A 67 1.32 6.72 8.04
C GLY A 67 1.57 7.64 6.86
N LYS A 68 2.66 7.34 6.18
CA LYS A 68 3.13 8.14 5.04
C LYS A 68 3.20 7.26 3.81
N TRP A 69 2.67 7.77 2.69
CA TRP A 69 2.72 7.14 1.39
C TRP A 69 3.43 8.07 0.44
N TYR A 70 4.42 7.54 -0.33
CA TYR A 70 5.22 8.39 -1.18
C TYR A 70 5.70 7.63 -2.41
N TRP A 71 5.83 8.34 -3.52
CA TRP A 71 6.42 7.78 -4.73
C TRP A 71 7.91 8.00 -4.75
N TYR A 72 8.59 7.07 -5.38
CA TYR A 72 9.99 7.26 -5.69
C TYR A 72 10.39 6.36 -6.84
N TYR A 73 11.52 6.70 -7.44
CA TYR A 73 12.11 5.90 -8.50
C TYR A 73 13.32 5.19 -7.94
N SER A 74 13.47 3.91 -8.31
CA SER A 74 14.58 3.08 -7.86
C SER A 74 14.96 2.14 -8.99
N PRO A 75 16.25 1.75 -9.10
CA PRO A 75 16.65 0.80 -10.14
C PRO A 75 15.85 -0.48 -10.06
N CYS A 76 15.41 -0.97 -11.23
CA CYS A 76 14.65 -2.22 -11.32
C CYS A 76 15.56 -3.45 -11.30
N GLY A 77 16.85 -3.25 -11.48
CA GLY A 77 17.81 -4.35 -11.51
C GLY A 77 19.23 -3.83 -11.44
N PRO A 78 20.21 -4.74 -11.58
CA PRO A 78 21.61 -4.40 -11.36
C PRO A 78 22.27 -3.60 -12.48
N ARG A 79 21.58 -3.39 -13.60
CA ARG A 79 22.15 -2.67 -14.75
C ARG A 79 21.90 -1.17 -14.62
N PRO A 80 22.96 -0.37 -14.55
CA PRO A 80 22.78 1.07 -14.37
C PRO A 80 22.17 1.80 -15.57
N GLU A 81 22.21 1.21 -16.78
CA GLU A 81 21.62 1.77 -17.98
C GLU A 81 20.11 1.56 -18.09
N GLN A 82 19.51 0.79 -17.20
CA GLN A 82 18.07 0.61 -17.20
C GLN A 82 17.39 1.82 -16.57
N GLU A 83 16.21 2.17 -17.11
CA GLU A 83 15.40 3.21 -16.51
C GLU A 83 14.92 2.79 -15.13
N PRO A 84 14.90 3.71 -14.16
CA PRO A 84 14.40 3.39 -12.84
C PRO A 84 12.92 3.01 -12.89
N CYS A 85 12.54 2.05 -12.05
CA CYS A 85 11.15 1.69 -11.86
C CYS A 85 10.51 2.62 -10.83
N GLU A 86 9.22 2.83 -10.98
CA GLU A 86 8.44 3.62 -10.04
C GLU A 86 7.88 2.73 -8.95
N PHE A 87 8.04 3.15 -7.72
CA PHE A 87 7.56 2.44 -6.54
C PHE A 87 6.78 3.37 -5.63
N VAL A 88 5.98 2.74 -4.77
CA VAL A 88 5.28 3.44 -3.69
C VAL A 88 5.82 2.90 -2.38
N GLY A 89 6.34 3.81 -1.55
CA GLY A 89 6.75 3.51 -0.19
C GLY A 89 5.60 3.75 0.77
N ILE A 90 5.43 2.86 1.72
CA ILE A 90 4.38 2.94 2.72
C ILE A 90 5.02 2.78 4.09
N ASN A 91 4.96 3.82 4.92
CA ASN A 91 5.53 3.80 6.26
C ASN A 91 4.41 3.86 7.29
N PHE A 92 4.36 2.85 8.15
CA PHE A 92 3.46 2.78 9.30
C PHE A 92 4.31 2.63 10.55
N GLY A 93 4.60 3.73 11.23
CA GLY A 93 5.44 3.70 12.42
C GLY A 93 6.80 3.08 12.15
N GLU A 94 7.08 1.93 12.75
CA GLU A 94 8.35 1.21 12.58
C GLU A 94 8.41 0.38 11.30
N TRP A 95 7.27 0.19 10.64
CA TRP A 95 7.17 -0.68 9.47
C TRP A 95 7.24 0.12 8.19
N SER A 96 8.07 -0.32 7.28
CA SER A 96 8.20 0.28 5.96
C SER A 96 8.02 -0.80 4.90
N PHE A 97 7.15 -0.52 3.94
CA PHE A 97 6.85 -1.44 2.84
C PHE A 97 7.08 -0.76 1.51
N ARG A 98 7.41 -1.54 0.51
CA ARG A 98 7.54 -1.07 -0.86
C ARG A 98 6.68 -1.92 -1.77
N ILE A 99 5.82 -1.26 -2.53
CA ILE A 99 5.00 -1.89 -3.57
C ILE A 99 5.28 -1.22 -4.91
N ASN A 100 4.97 -1.92 -5.99
CA ASN A 100 5.08 -1.33 -7.31
C ASN A 100 3.77 -0.60 -7.69
N VAL A 101 3.81 0.10 -8.82
CA VAL A 101 2.65 0.88 -9.30
C VAL A 101 1.44 -0.01 -9.57
N GLN A 102 1.66 -1.20 -10.10
CA GLN A 102 0.57 -2.13 -10.38
C GLN A 102 -0.13 -2.58 -9.11
N GLN A 103 0.65 -2.85 -8.05
CA GLN A 103 0.09 -3.19 -6.74
C GLN A 103 -0.68 -2.01 -6.14
N MET A 104 -0.18 -0.79 -6.33
CA MET A 104 -0.91 0.41 -5.87
C MET A 104 -2.23 0.59 -6.62
N MET A 105 -2.22 0.41 -7.94
CA MET A 105 -3.46 0.47 -8.73
C MET A 105 -4.45 -0.60 -8.29
N ALA A 106 -3.98 -1.80 -7.97
CA ALA A 106 -4.84 -2.86 -7.48
C ALA A 106 -5.50 -2.48 -6.15
N LEU A 107 -4.77 -1.79 -5.27
CA LEU A 107 -5.34 -1.28 -4.01
C LEU A 107 -6.44 -0.25 -4.27
N VAL A 108 -6.19 0.68 -5.17
CA VAL A 108 -7.18 1.71 -5.53
C VAL A 108 -8.43 1.06 -6.10
N ASP A 109 -8.28 0.13 -7.03
CA ASP A 109 -9.40 -0.58 -7.66
C ASP A 109 -10.19 -1.40 -6.65
N THR A 110 -9.49 -2.11 -5.76
CA THR A 110 -10.12 -2.89 -4.70
C THR A 110 -10.91 -1.99 -3.75
N PHE A 111 -10.35 -0.86 -3.39
CA PHE A 111 -11.01 0.11 -2.53
C PHE A 111 -12.30 0.62 -3.16
N GLN A 112 -12.24 1.03 -4.42
CA GLN A 112 -13.41 1.53 -5.14
C GLN A 112 -14.48 0.44 -5.28
N PHE A 113 -14.05 -0.78 -5.58
CA PHE A 113 -14.98 -1.90 -5.69
C PHE A 113 -15.70 -2.16 -4.36
N GLN A 114 -14.96 -2.22 -3.26
CA GLN A 114 -15.53 -2.50 -1.95
C GLN A 114 -16.40 -1.34 -1.43
N MET A 115 -16.05 -0.10 -1.77
CA MET A 115 -16.85 1.05 -1.40
C MET A 115 -18.20 1.08 -2.12
N ASN A 116 -18.24 0.59 -3.34
CA ASN A 116 -19.44 0.60 -4.17
C ASN A 116 -20.29 -0.66 -4.01
N ASN A 117 -19.79 -1.68 -3.31
CA ASN A 117 -20.48 -2.95 -3.15
C ASN A 117 -20.71 -3.25 -1.68
N LYS A 118 -21.77 -4.01 -1.41
CA LYS A 118 -22.06 -4.48 -0.06
C LYS A 118 -21.24 -5.72 0.22
N MET A 119 -20.45 -5.68 1.29
CA MET A 119 -19.55 -6.78 1.66
C MET A 119 -20.04 -7.47 2.92
N HIS A 120 -19.83 -8.80 2.99
CA HIS A 120 -20.30 -9.63 4.11
C HIS A 120 -19.74 -9.20 5.46
N TRP A 121 -18.49 -8.82 5.50
CA TRP A 121 -17.84 -8.44 6.75
C TRP A 121 -18.19 -7.03 7.23
N ASP A 122 -18.94 -6.30 6.43
CA ASP A 122 -19.33 -4.94 6.72
C ASP A 122 -20.78 -4.86 7.29
N ASP A 123 -21.46 -5.96 7.26
CA ASP A 123 -22.85 -6.04 7.75
C ASP A 123 -22.90 -6.30 9.29
#